data_1e92ace5deee115e828c2292f67726ee
#
_entry.id   1e92ace5deee115e828c2292f67726ee
#
_cell.length_a   1.000
_cell.length_b   1.000
_cell.length_c   1.000
_cell.angle_alpha   90.00
_cell.angle_beta   90.00
_cell.angle_gamma   90.00
#
_symmetry.space_group_name_H-M   'P 1'
#
loop_
_entity.id
_entity.type
_entity.pdbx_description
1 polymer ?
#
loop_
_entity_poly.entity_id
_entity_poly.type
_entity_poly.pdbx_seq_one_letter_code
_entity_poly.pdbx_strand_id
1 'polypeptide(L)'
;QSNDIGVSIITPYGEDYPDSALRMLSAQEHSVIVKLPNDSTFLDEITDSIKIYKFLNKNASGARGSFDSIRRAKEDERIEKKDRIRIFIEDALKHADIYVNGDKANISAKEPASRINEALGKLVAMQYNKLTYMETAPELSDIAAVFNGNDGQLSFLGTSDTTPNKLALEEVIQVIGLNNVRHMKTSLKSLQDKFGAAPYGFDPKDVQWLVAMLFKMGRVSLTYNSQSLSMLSNTKDELVRYLTKREFVEKLLIDIRERATDGQIRSVKEVLKDYFGFSVSSDDDDIIMRSFKNKAQDKLDTFGEIMIEYRVNPKLPCKSLMEQAKK
;
A
#
# COMPACT_ATOMS: atom_id res chain seq x y z
N GLN A 1 5.75 -13.73 -11.77
CA GLN A 1 4.55 -13.42 -12.58
C GLN A 1 4.24 -11.95 -12.38
N SER A 2 4.19 -11.18 -13.47
CA SER A 2 3.72 -9.80 -13.43
C SER A 2 2.25 -9.81 -13.01
N ASN A 3 1.89 -9.03 -11.99
CA ASN A 3 0.50 -8.83 -11.58
C ASN A 3 -0.20 -7.76 -12.42
N ASP A 4 0.30 -7.51 -13.63
CA ASP A 4 -0.21 -6.45 -14.49
C ASP A 4 -1.60 -6.85 -15.04
N ILE A 5 -2.56 -5.99 -14.83
CA ILE A 5 -3.89 -6.09 -15.43
C ILE A 5 -3.77 -5.60 -16.88
N GLY A 6 -4.21 -6.42 -17.82
CA GLY A 6 -4.13 -6.14 -19.25
C GLY A 6 -5.49 -6.14 -19.95
N VAL A 7 -5.47 -5.66 -21.19
CA VAL A 7 -6.57 -5.79 -22.15
C VAL A 7 -6.02 -6.42 -23.41
N SER A 8 -6.60 -7.56 -23.82
CA SER A 8 -6.27 -8.25 -25.07
C SER A 8 -7.43 -8.13 -26.05
N ILE A 9 -7.16 -7.64 -27.25
CA ILE A 9 -8.17 -7.50 -28.30
C ILE A 9 -7.97 -8.61 -29.36
N ILE A 10 -8.96 -9.46 -29.51
CA ILE A 10 -8.99 -10.52 -30.51
C ILE A 10 -9.70 -10.00 -31.74
N THR A 11 -8.99 -9.96 -32.85
CA THR A 11 -9.52 -9.50 -34.15
C THR A 11 -9.95 -10.68 -35.02
N PRO A 12 -10.81 -10.49 -36.02
CA PRO A 12 -11.24 -11.57 -36.95
C PRO A 12 -10.12 -12.24 -37.74
N TYR A 13 -8.94 -11.62 -37.82
CA TYR A 13 -7.76 -12.19 -38.52
C TYR A 13 -6.82 -12.97 -37.59
N GLY A 14 -7.11 -13.00 -36.29
CA GLY A 14 -6.40 -13.84 -35.33
C GLY A 14 -6.85 -15.30 -35.45
N GLU A 15 -6.32 -16.14 -34.57
CA GLU A 15 -6.84 -17.49 -34.39
C GLU A 15 -8.31 -17.45 -33.98
N ASP A 16 -9.14 -18.30 -34.56
CA ASP A 16 -10.55 -18.40 -34.18
C ASP A 16 -10.65 -19.19 -32.87
N TYR A 17 -10.58 -18.45 -31.76
CA TYR A 17 -10.74 -19.03 -30.44
C TYR A 17 -12.20 -19.33 -30.15
N PRO A 18 -12.55 -20.58 -29.79
CA PRO A 18 -13.86 -20.90 -29.27
C PRO A 18 -14.10 -20.18 -27.92
N ASP A 19 -15.35 -19.95 -27.57
CA ASP A 19 -15.75 -19.26 -26.31
C ASP A 19 -15.09 -19.87 -25.07
N SER A 20 -14.94 -21.20 -25.02
CA SER A 20 -14.29 -21.92 -23.93
C SER A 20 -12.81 -21.53 -23.77
N ALA A 21 -12.09 -21.35 -24.89
CA ALA A 21 -10.69 -20.93 -24.87
C ALA A 21 -10.55 -19.48 -24.40
N LEU A 22 -11.43 -18.58 -24.86
CA LEU A 22 -11.44 -17.18 -24.43
C LEU A 22 -11.74 -17.03 -22.93
N ARG A 23 -12.66 -17.83 -22.40
CA ARG A 23 -12.92 -17.91 -20.96
C ARG A 23 -11.68 -18.37 -20.20
N MET A 24 -11.03 -19.42 -20.65
CA MET A 24 -9.82 -19.94 -20.01
C MET A 24 -8.67 -18.92 -20.06
N LEU A 25 -8.43 -18.26 -21.19
CA LEU A 25 -7.43 -17.23 -21.34
C LEU A 25 -7.69 -16.06 -20.39
N SER A 26 -8.94 -15.58 -20.30
CA SER A 26 -9.28 -14.46 -19.41
C SER A 26 -9.06 -14.78 -17.93
N ALA A 27 -9.19 -16.06 -17.53
CA ALA A 27 -8.91 -16.48 -16.15
C ALA A 27 -7.41 -16.65 -15.87
N GLN A 28 -6.63 -17.11 -16.86
CA GLN A 28 -5.20 -17.40 -16.68
C GLN A 28 -4.32 -16.17 -16.77
N GLU A 29 -4.63 -15.24 -17.68
CA GLU A 29 -3.79 -14.07 -17.97
C GLU A 29 -4.12 -12.84 -17.10
N HIS A 30 -5.12 -12.92 -16.24
CA HIS A 30 -5.60 -11.77 -15.45
C HIS A 30 -5.87 -10.55 -16.34
N SER A 31 -6.42 -10.79 -17.53
CA SER A 31 -6.69 -9.75 -18.53
C SER A 31 -8.15 -9.76 -18.96
N VAL A 32 -8.62 -8.58 -19.35
CA VAL A 32 -9.90 -8.44 -20.05
C VAL A 32 -9.69 -8.83 -21.51
N ILE A 33 -10.44 -9.81 -22.02
CA ILE A 33 -10.39 -10.20 -23.42
C ILE A 33 -11.60 -9.59 -24.15
N VAL A 34 -11.32 -8.84 -25.20
CA VAL A 34 -12.31 -8.19 -26.07
C VAL A 34 -12.28 -8.88 -27.42
N LYS A 35 -13.29 -9.71 -27.73
CA LYS A 35 -13.44 -10.35 -29.04
C LYS A 35 -14.28 -9.47 -29.94
N LEU A 36 -13.67 -8.93 -31.00
CA LEU A 36 -14.39 -8.19 -32.02
C LEU A 36 -15.30 -9.11 -32.83
N PRO A 37 -16.44 -8.61 -33.37
CA PRO A 37 -17.30 -9.40 -34.26
C PRO A 37 -16.56 -9.80 -35.54
N ASN A 38 -17.02 -10.87 -36.19
CA ASN A 38 -16.44 -11.40 -37.44
C ASN A 38 -16.72 -10.51 -38.67
N ASP A 39 -16.86 -9.22 -38.50
CA ASP A 39 -16.96 -8.25 -39.59
C ASP A 39 -15.54 -7.74 -39.94
N SER A 40 -15.11 -8.00 -41.18
CA SER A 40 -13.79 -7.62 -41.69
C SER A 40 -13.76 -6.26 -42.36
N THR A 41 -14.89 -5.54 -42.45
CA THR A 41 -15.02 -4.28 -43.23
C THR A 41 -13.97 -3.24 -42.86
N PHE A 42 -13.70 -3.06 -41.57
CA PHE A 42 -12.66 -2.12 -41.12
C PHE A 42 -11.23 -2.55 -41.50
N LEU A 43 -10.99 -3.86 -41.65
CA LEU A 43 -9.70 -4.42 -42.01
C LEU A 43 -9.41 -4.23 -43.53
N ASP A 44 -10.43 -4.35 -44.36
CA ASP A 44 -10.35 -4.07 -45.78
C ASP A 44 -10.00 -2.58 -46.01
N GLU A 45 -10.69 -1.69 -45.26
CA GLU A 45 -10.38 -0.25 -45.30
C GLU A 45 -8.96 0.06 -44.77
N ILE A 46 -8.49 -0.62 -43.71
CA ILE A 46 -7.11 -0.50 -43.22
C ILE A 46 -6.12 -0.95 -44.28
N THR A 47 -6.37 -2.12 -44.91
CA THR A 47 -5.51 -2.69 -45.94
C THR A 47 -5.36 -1.73 -47.11
N ASP A 48 -6.46 -1.13 -47.57
CA ASP A 48 -6.44 -0.16 -48.66
C ASP A 48 -5.76 1.16 -48.26
N SER A 49 -5.99 1.64 -47.06
CA SER A 49 -5.28 2.81 -46.52
C SER A 49 -3.76 2.60 -46.45
N ILE A 50 -3.31 1.39 -46.07
CA ILE A 50 -1.89 1.02 -46.09
C ILE A 50 -1.32 0.96 -47.54
N LYS A 51 -2.08 0.43 -48.51
CA LYS A 51 -1.68 0.44 -49.92
C LYS A 51 -1.50 1.87 -50.44
N ILE A 52 -2.46 2.75 -50.13
CA ILE A 52 -2.37 4.17 -50.49
C ILE A 52 -1.14 4.83 -49.84
N TYR A 53 -0.92 4.62 -48.57
CA TYR A 53 0.25 5.14 -47.86
C TYR A 53 1.57 4.68 -48.48
N LYS A 54 1.70 3.37 -48.80
CA LYS A 54 2.87 2.82 -49.49
C LYS A 54 3.06 3.44 -50.88
N PHE A 55 1.97 3.66 -51.63
CA PHE A 55 2.01 4.33 -52.94
C PHE A 55 2.52 5.76 -52.82
N LEU A 56 2.00 6.55 -51.89
CA LEU A 56 2.40 7.93 -51.65
C LEU A 56 3.87 8.05 -51.26
N ASN A 57 4.39 7.13 -50.47
CA ASN A 57 5.79 7.14 -50.04
C ASN A 57 6.76 6.66 -51.12
N LYS A 58 6.39 5.65 -51.94
CA LYS A 58 7.24 5.19 -53.05
C LYS A 58 7.44 6.24 -54.10
N ASN A 59 6.45 7.10 -54.38
CA ASN A 59 6.45 8.08 -55.44
C ASN A 59 6.83 9.49 -54.96
N ALA A 60 7.39 9.62 -53.76
CA ALA A 60 7.79 10.92 -53.21
C ALA A 60 8.94 11.62 -53.97
N SER A 61 9.74 10.89 -54.76
CA SER A 61 11.02 11.37 -55.28
C SER A 61 11.15 11.46 -56.82
N GLY A 62 10.07 11.26 -57.61
CA GLY A 62 10.36 11.06 -59.05
C GLY A 62 9.44 11.62 -60.11
N ALA A 63 8.32 12.27 -59.86
CA ALA A 63 7.42 12.66 -60.96
C ALA A 63 6.90 14.10 -60.83
N ARG A 64 7.33 14.96 -61.76
CA ARG A 64 6.85 16.35 -61.85
C ARG A 64 5.57 16.42 -62.74
N GLY A 65 4.57 17.15 -62.27
CA GLY A 65 3.46 17.68 -63.03
C GLY A 65 2.17 16.87 -63.03
N SER A 66 2.06 15.79 -63.80
CA SER A 66 0.77 15.05 -63.94
C SER A 66 0.41 14.13 -62.77
N PHE A 67 1.38 13.76 -61.97
CA PHE A 67 1.15 12.93 -60.77
C PHE A 67 0.72 13.70 -59.54
N ASP A 68 0.85 15.03 -59.50
CA ASP A 68 0.50 15.81 -58.31
C ASP A 68 -1.00 15.82 -58.06
N SER A 69 -1.84 15.81 -59.06
CA SER A 69 -3.29 15.71 -58.93
C SER A 69 -3.72 14.34 -58.39
N ILE A 70 -3.10 13.27 -58.90
CA ILE A 70 -3.36 11.91 -58.44
C ILE A 70 -2.90 11.73 -56.99
N ARG A 71 -1.74 12.30 -56.67
CA ARG A 71 -1.19 12.26 -55.31
C ARG A 71 -2.11 12.94 -54.30
N ARG A 72 -2.61 14.16 -54.63
CA ARG A 72 -3.59 14.89 -53.79
C ARG A 72 -4.86 14.08 -53.61
N ALA A 73 -5.44 13.58 -54.69
CA ALA A 73 -6.65 12.75 -54.63
C ALA A 73 -6.46 11.50 -53.76
N LYS A 74 -5.28 10.87 -53.83
CA LYS A 74 -4.95 9.70 -52.97
C LYS A 74 -4.72 10.09 -51.51
N GLU A 75 -4.19 11.28 -51.23
CA GLU A 75 -4.06 11.79 -49.88
C GLU A 75 -5.45 12.09 -49.25
N ASP A 76 -6.32 12.73 -50.04
CA ASP A 76 -7.70 13.00 -49.60
C ASP A 76 -8.47 11.68 -49.36
N GLU A 77 -8.35 10.70 -50.26
CA GLU A 77 -8.94 9.36 -50.10
C GLU A 77 -8.41 8.68 -48.82
N ARG A 78 -7.12 8.84 -48.51
CA ARG A 78 -6.52 8.27 -47.30
C ARG A 78 -7.10 8.90 -46.04
N ILE A 79 -7.35 10.20 -46.02
CA ILE A 79 -7.96 10.91 -44.90
C ILE A 79 -9.39 10.39 -44.69
N GLU A 80 -10.21 10.34 -45.74
CA GLU A 80 -11.57 9.82 -45.66
C GLU A 80 -11.62 8.36 -45.17
N LYS A 81 -10.69 7.51 -45.69
CA LYS A 81 -10.58 6.13 -45.23
C LYS A 81 -10.23 6.04 -43.72
N LYS A 82 -9.35 6.90 -43.25
CA LYS A 82 -8.99 6.95 -41.83
C LYS A 82 -10.19 7.27 -40.94
N ASP A 83 -11.04 8.18 -41.33
CA ASP A 83 -12.25 8.53 -40.62
C ASP A 83 -13.28 7.38 -40.60
N ARG A 84 -13.47 6.71 -41.74
CA ARG A 84 -14.30 5.50 -41.82
C ARG A 84 -13.77 4.35 -40.99
N ILE A 85 -12.46 4.10 -41.04
CA ILE A 85 -11.79 3.07 -40.20
C ILE A 85 -12.09 3.31 -38.72
N ARG A 86 -12.00 4.58 -38.27
CA ARG A 86 -12.31 4.93 -36.89
C ARG A 86 -13.76 4.59 -36.53
N ILE A 87 -14.72 4.95 -37.38
CA ILE A 87 -16.16 4.67 -37.13
C ILE A 87 -16.39 3.16 -37.08
N PHE A 88 -15.82 2.37 -37.99
CA PHE A 88 -15.97 0.91 -38.00
C PHE A 88 -15.33 0.23 -36.78
N ILE A 89 -14.15 0.70 -36.33
CA ILE A 89 -13.51 0.17 -35.12
C ILE A 89 -14.35 0.52 -33.88
N GLU A 90 -14.86 1.76 -33.80
CA GLU A 90 -15.74 2.14 -32.69
C GLU A 90 -17.01 1.29 -32.66
N ASP A 91 -17.61 1.00 -33.81
CA ASP A 91 -18.78 0.14 -33.90
C ASP A 91 -18.46 -1.32 -33.55
N ALA A 92 -17.37 -1.86 -34.07
CA ALA A 92 -16.89 -3.19 -33.72
C ALA A 92 -16.64 -3.35 -32.21
N LEU A 93 -16.10 -2.34 -31.54
CA LEU A 93 -15.88 -2.33 -30.09
C LEU A 93 -17.21 -2.23 -29.32
N LYS A 94 -18.23 -1.51 -29.84
CA LYS A 94 -19.57 -1.45 -29.26
C LYS A 94 -20.25 -2.83 -29.23
N HIS A 95 -20.00 -3.63 -30.27
CA HIS A 95 -20.61 -4.96 -30.42
C HIS A 95 -19.69 -6.12 -29.98
N ALA A 96 -18.50 -5.81 -29.49
CA ALA A 96 -17.54 -6.81 -29.06
C ALA A 96 -18.03 -7.63 -27.86
N ASP A 97 -17.73 -8.92 -27.86
CA ASP A 97 -17.89 -9.79 -26.70
C ASP A 97 -16.72 -9.58 -25.74
N ILE A 98 -17.00 -9.42 -24.46
CA ILE A 98 -15.99 -9.15 -23.43
C ILE A 98 -15.98 -10.29 -22.42
N TYR A 99 -14.78 -10.84 -22.15
CA TYR A 99 -14.59 -11.92 -21.19
C TYR A 99 -13.71 -11.42 -20.04
N VAL A 100 -14.10 -11.74 -18.81
CA VAL A 100 -13.42 -11.33 -17.57
C VAL A 100 -13.39 -12.51 -16.62
N ASN A 101 -12.19 -12.90 -16.20
CA ASN A 101 -11.96 -13.92 -15.17
C ASN A 101 -12.74 -15.24 -15.40
N GLY A 102 -12.78 -15.71 -16.64
CA GLY A 102 -13.41 -16.99 -17.00
C GLY A 102 -14.86 -16.89 -17.46
N ASP A 103 -15.47 -15.72 -17.40
CA ASP A 103 -16.87 -15.52 -17.79
C ASP A 103 -17.05 -14.47 -18.88
N LYS A 104 -18.10 -14.66 -19.71
CA LYS A 104 -18.55 -13.61 -20.62
C LYS A 104 -19.24 -12.53 -19.78
N ALA A 105 -18.63 -11.34 -19.73
CA ALA A 105 -19.07 -10.26 -18.87
C ALA A 105 -20.35 -9.59 -19.41
N ASN A 106 -21.33 -9.41 -18.53
CA ASN A 106 -22.47 -8.55 -18.82
C ASN A 106 -22.07 -7.09 -18.58
N ILE A 107 -21.89 -6.33 -19.67
CA ILE A 107 -21.47 -4.92 -19.64
C ILE A 107 -22.66 -4.04 -19.98
N SER A 108 -22.95 -3.09 -19.11
CA SER A 108 -24.07 -2.15 -19.25
C SER A 108 -23.75 -0.92 -20.07
N ALA A 109 -22.48 -0.51 -20.08
CA ALA A 109 -21.99 0.64 -20.82
C ALA A 109 -22.11 0.44 -22.33
N LYS A 110 -22.40 1.52 -23.05
CA LYS A 110 -22.62 1.52 -24.52
C LYS A 110 -21.39 2.00 -25.29
N GLU A 111 -20.69 2.99 -24.75
CA GLU A 111 -19.50 3.55 -25.42
C GLU A 111 -18.27 2.65 -25.23
N PRO A 112 -17.43 2.47 -26.29
CA PRO A 112 -16.31 1.53 -26.27
C PRO A 112 -15.36 1.66 -25.08
N ALA A 113 -14.92 2.88 -24.77
CA ALA A 113 -14.04 3.15 -23.65
C ALA A 113 -14.71 2.81 -22.30
N SER A 114 -15.97 3.17 -22.14
CA SER A 114 -16.75 2.87 -20.93
C SER A 114 -16.96 1.38 -20.75
N ARG A 115 -17.18 0.62 -21.84
CA ARG A 115 -17.31 -0.85 -21.80
C ARG A 115 -16.04 -1.51 -21.30
N ILE A 116 -14.88 -1.09 -21.83
CA ILE A 116 -13.56 -1.62 -21.39
C ILE A 116 -13.30 -1.24 -19.95
N ASN A 117 -13.58 0.00 -19.56
CA ASN A 117 -13.38 0.46 -18.18
C ASN A 117 -14.30 -0.30 -17.19
N GLU A 118 -15.57 -0.57 -17.55
CA GLU A 118 -16.47 -1.38 -16.72
C GLU A 118 -15.94 -2.81 -16.57
N ALA A 119 -15.40 -3.41 -17.64
CA ALA A 119 -14.82 -4.73 -17.61
C ALA A 119 -13.54 -4.79 -16.74
N LEU A 120 -12.66 -3.80 -16.88
CA LEU A 120 -11.48 -3.64 -16.03
C LEU A 120 -11.87 -3.45 -14.56
N GLY A 121 -12.89 -2.64 -14.27
CA GLY A 121 -13.42 -2.47 -12.92
C GLY A 121 -13.90 -3.79 -12.31
N LYS A 122 -14.60 -4.63 -13.10
CA LYS A 122 -15.03 -5.97 -12.67
C LYS A 122 -13.82 -6.89 -12.39
N LEU A 123 -12.80 -6.86 -13.26
CA LEU A 123 -11.59 -7.66 -13.07
C LEU A 123 -10.85 -7.24 -11.78
N VAL A 124 -10.67 -5.93 -11.57
CA VAL A 124 -10.07 -5.38 -10.36
C VAL A 124 -10.85 -5.80 -9.11
N ALA A 125 -12.17 -5.65 -9.12
CA ALA A 125 -13.02 -6.02 -7.98
C ALA A 125 -12.96 -7.52 -7.65
N MET A 126 -12.80 -8.39 -8.65
CA MET A 126 -12.65 -9.82 -8.45
C MET A 126 -11.26 -10.19 -7.93
N GLN A 127 -10.21 -9.60 -8.48
CA GLN A 127 -8.82 -9.91 -8.16
C GLN A 127 -8.39 -9.28 -6.84
N TYR A 128 -8.82 -8.05 -6.57
CA TYR A 128 -8.49 -7.27 -5.37
C TYR A 128 -9.71 -7.10 -4.47
N ASN A 129 -10.37 -8.21 -4.11
CA ASN A 129 -11.61 -8.20 -3.34
C ASN A 129 -11.47 -7.66 -1.91
N LYS A 130 -10.24 -7.55 -1.40
CA LYS A 130 -9.93 -6.94 -0.11
C LYS A 130 -9.43 -5.49 -0.21
N LEU A 131 -9.38 -4.91 -1.43
CA LEU A 131 -8.99 -3.51 -1.61
C LEU A 131 -9.91 -2.55 -0.83
N THR A 132 -11.19 -2.89 -0.74
CA THR A 132 -12.20 -2.12 0.01
C THR A 132 -11.98 -2.10 1.53
N TYR A 133 -11.06 -2.91 2.08
CA TYR A 133 -10.69 -2.85 3.50
C TYR A 133 -9.95 -1.54 3.84
N MET A 134 -9.36 -0.89 2.82
CA MET A 134 -8.90 0.49 2.90
C MET A 134 -10.05 1.43 2.54
N GLU A 135 -10.80 1.85 3.56
CA GLU A 135 -11.94 2.78 3.41
C GLU A 135 -11.46 4.19 3.05
N THR A 136 -10.32 4.57 3.57
CA THR A 136 -9.66 5.85 3.32
C THR A 136 -8.20 5.62 2.94
N ALA A 137 -7.76 6.21 1.82
CA ALA A 137 -6.37 6.17 1.39
C ALA A 137 -5.57 7.28 2.10
N PRO A 138 -4.63 6.94 3.00
CA PRO A 138 -3.83 7.94 3.71
C PRO A 138 -2.77 8.57 2.79
N GLU A 139 -2.42 9.82 3.07
CA GLU A 139 -1.26 10.48 2.49
C GLU A 139 -0.05 10.39 3.43
N LEU A 140 1.15 10.71 2.93
CA LEU A 140 2.37 10.66 3.77
C LEU A 140 2.31 11.59 4.99
N SER A 141 1.58 12.71 4.89
CA SER A 141 1.29 13.62 6.01
C SER A 141 0.49 12.96 7.12
N ASP A 142 -0.38 12.02 6.77
CA ASP A 142 -1.24 11.33 7.74
C ASP A 142 -0.45 10.35 8.61
N ILE A 143 0.66 9.81 8.09
CA ILE A 143 1.60 9.00 8.89
C ILE A 143 2.22 9.83 10.02
N ALA A 144 2.61 11.09 9.73
CA ALA A 144 3.10 11.99 10.75
C ALA A 144 1.99 12.40 11.74
N ALA A 145 0.76 12.59 11.25
CA ALA A 145 -0.40 12.93 12.07
C ALA A 145 -0.74 11.82 13.08
N VAL A 146 -0.49 10.54 12.76
CA VAL A 146 -0.65 9.43 13.70
C VAL A 146 0.12 9.70 15.00
N PHE A 147 1.36 10.20 14.92
CA PHE A 147 2.21 10.45 16.09
C PHE A 147 1.95 11.81 16.76
N ASN A 148 1.19 12.72 16.13
CA ASN A 148 0.87 14.04 16.65
C ASN A 148 -0.42 14.11 17.48
N GLY A 149 -1.30 13.12 17.37
CA GLY A 149 -2.55 13.05 18.13
C GLY A 149 -2.32 12.91 19.65
N ASN A 150 -3.16 13.55 20.47
CA ASN A 150 -3.13 13.43 21.93
C ASN A 150 -3.39 11.98 22.35
N ASP A 151 -2.57 11.46 23.26
CA ASP A 151 -2.64 10.08 23.76
C ASP A 151 -4.01 9.70 24.38
N GLY A 152 -4.82 10.68 24.82
CA GLY A 152 -6.16 10.47 25.37
C GLY A 152 -7.27 10.14 24.35
N GLN A 153 -7.08 10.48 23.08
CA GLN A 153 -8.07 10.18 22.03
C GLN A 153 -7.93 8.78 21.43
N LEU A 154 -6.76 8.17 21.54
CA LEU A 154 -6.47 6.86 20.93
C LEU A 154 -6.79 5.67 21.82
N SER A 155 -6.80 5.83 23.15
CA SER A 155 -7.34 4.80 24.06
C SER A 155 -8.83 4.55 23.83
N PHE A 156 -9.55 5.54 23.30
CA PHE A 156 -10.95 5.43 22.88
C PHE A 156 -11.14 4.79 21.51
N LEU A 157 -10.16 4.92 20.60
CA LEU A 157 -10.19 4.33 19.24
C LEU A 157 -9.97 2.80 19.24
N GLY A 158 -9.40 2.24 20.30
CA GLY A 158 -9.15 0.79 20.39
C GLY A 158 -10.40 -0.08 20.54
N THR A 159 -11.57 0.51 20.82
CA THR A 159 -12.84 -0.20 21.07
C THR A 159 -14.04 0.38 20.32
N SER A 160 -13.89 1.46 19.56
CA SER A 160 -15.01 2.06 18.82
C SER A 160 -15.09 1.54 17.39
N ASP A 161 -16.30 1.34 16.88
CA ASP A 161 -16.60 0.96 15.48
C ASP A 161 -16.19 2.04 14.46
N THR A 162 -15.62 3.16 14.92
CA THR A 162 -15.23 4.34 14.12
C THR A 162 -13.75 4.39 13.73
N THR A 163 -12.95 3.35 14.03
CA THR A 163 -11.54 3.32 13.61
C THR A 163 -11.45 3.18 12.09
N PRO A 164 -10.85 4.14 11.35
CA PRO A 164 -10.73 4.03 9.91
C PRO A 164 -9.86 2.83 9.53
N ASN A 165 -10.18 2.18 8.42
CA ASN A 165 -9.45 1.03 7.88
C ASN A 165 -9.35 -0.15 8.87
N LYS A 166 -10.36 -0.36 9.73
CA LYS A 166 -10.38 -1.40 10.78
C LYS A 166 -10.07 -2.78 10.22
N LEU A 167 -10.72 -3.18 9.12
CA LEU A 167 -10.51 -4.50 8.51
C LEU A 167 -9.07 -4.66 8.01
N ALA A 168 -8.49 -3.62 7.42
CA ALA A 168 -7.10 -3.65 6.98
C ALA A 168 -6.12 -3.77 8.17
N LEU A 169 -6.36 -3.07 9.29
CA LEU A 169 -5.57 -3.19 10.51
C LEU A 169 -5.61 -4.62 11.07
N GLU A 170 -6.79 -5.24 11.10
CA GLU A 170 -6.97 -6.62 11.56
C GLU A 170 -6.22 -7.62 10.67
N GLU A 171 -6.28 -7.48 9.36
CA GLU A 171 -5.53 -8.33 8.41
C GLU A 171 -4.01 -8.20 8.60
N VAL A 172 -3.49 -6.99 8.78
CA VAL A 172 -2.05 -6.79 9.02
C VAL A 172 -1.62 -7.49 10.31
N ILE A 173 -2.37 -7.34 11.40
CA ILE A 173 -2.07 -8.04 12.67
C ILE A 173 -2.09 -9.55 12.49
N GLN A 174 -3.10 -10.09 11.80
CA GLN A 174 -3.19 -11.53 11.57
C GLN A 174 -1.96 -12.06 10.81
N VAL A 175 -1.52 -11.34 9.78
CA VAL A 175 -0.33 -11.72 9.00
C VAL A 175 0.92 -11.70 9.87
N ILE A 176 1.13 -10.66 10.67
CA ILE A 176 2.28 -10.55 11.58
C ILE A 176 2.21 -11.70 12.59
N GLY A 177 1.04 -11.96 13.19
CA GLY A 177 0.84 -13.04 14.15
C GLY A 177 1.13 -14.42 13.56
N LEU A 178 0.66 -14.71 12.34
CA LEU A 178 0.95 -15.97 11.64
C LEU A 178 2.45 -16.14 11.35
N ASN A 179 3.12 -15.08 10.95
CA ASN A 179 4.56 -15.10 10.72
C ASN A 179 5.32 -15.35 12.04
N ASN A 180 4.89 -14.73 13.12
CA ASN A 180 5.50 -14.92 14.45
C ASN A 180 5.36 -16.38 14.93
N VAL A 181 4.17 -16.97 14.81
CA VAL A 181 3.95 -18.40 15.12
C VAL A 181 4.85 -19.33 14.28
N ARG A 182 5.15 -18.93 13.05
CA ARG A 182 6.04 -19.67 12.13
C ARG A 182 7.53 -19.33 12.33
N HIS A 183 7.88 -18.51 13.31
CA HIS A 183 9.23 -18.00 13.55
C HIS A 183 9.85 -17.27 12.34
N MET A 184 9.00 -16.64 11.52
CA MET A 184 9.41 -15.86 10.35
C MET A 184 9.49 -14.38 10.73
N LYS A 185 10.62 -13.74 10.41
CA LYS A 185 10.77 -12.30 10.60
C LYS A 185 9.89 -11.54 9.59
N THR A 186 9.14 -10.59 10.10
CA THR A 186 8.30 -9.71 9.28
C THR A 186 8.98 -8.35 9.15
N SER A 187 9.37 -7.96 7.93
CA SER A 187 9.85 -6.61 7.64
C SER A 187 8.72 -5.74 7.06
N LEU A 188 8.88 -4.42 7.13
CA LEU A 188 7.93 -3.51 6.48
C LEU A 188 7.84 -3.79 4.98
N LYS A 189 8.97 -4.09 4.33
CA LYS A 189 9.00 -4.48 2.91
C LYS A 189 8.17 -5.72 2.63
N SER A 190 8.31 -6.77 3.45
CA SER A 190 7.54 -8.01 3.28
C SER A 190 6.03 -7.80 3.43
N LEU A 191 5.61 -6.87 4.30
CA LEU A 191 4.21 -6.47 4.40
C LEU A 191 3.75 -5.69 3.17
N GLN A 192 4.54 -4.74 2.68
CA GLN A 192 4.22 -3.99 1.46
C GLN A 192 4.08 -4.92 0.25
N ASP A 193 4.98 -5.88 0.08
CA ASP A 193 4.92 -6.85 -1.02
C ASP A 193 3.68 -7.76 -0.90
N LYS A 194 3.36 -8.21 0.30
CA LYS A 194 2.17 -9.02 0.55
C LYS A 194 0.88 -8.27 0.33
N PHE A 195 0.75 -7.07 0.88
CA PHE A 195 -0.48 -6.28 0.81
C PHE A 195 -0.61 -5.49 -0.49
N GLY A 196 0.48 -5.28 -1.24
CA GLY A 196 0.45 -4.76 -2.59
C GLY A 196 -0.03 -5.78 -3.63
N ALA A 197 0.10 -7.08 -3.34
CA ALA A 197 -0.37 -8.16 -4.20
C ALA A 197 -1.87 -8.45 -3.99
N ALA A 198 -2.47 -9.21 -4.93
CA ALA A 198 -3.80 -9.76 -4.75
C ALA A 198 -3.87 -10.62 -3.46
N PRO A 199 -4.94 -10.58 -2.71
CA PRO A 199 -6.25 -9.94 -2.97
C PRO A 199 -6.38 -8.50 -2.45
N TYR A 200 -5.32 -7.85 -1.95
CA TYR A 200 -5.38 -6.55 -1.26
C TYR A 200 -5.20 -5.36 -2.20
N GLY A 201 -4.05 -5.24 -2.89
CA GLY A 201 -3.75 -4.12 -3.80
C GLY A 201 -3.49 -2.79 -3.08
N PHE A 202 -3.00 -2.82 -1.82
CA PHE A 202 -2.72 -1.62 -1.04
C PHE A 202 -1.45 -0.92 -1.54
N ASP A 203 -1.47 0.41 -1.55
CA ASP A 203 -0.28 1.20 -1.83
C ASP A 203 0.76 1.04 -0.70
N PRO A 204 2.08 1.10 -0.98
CA PRO A 204 3.10 1.08 0.06
C PRO A 204 2.86 2.08 1.20
N LYS A 205 2.31 3.27 0.92
CA LYS A 205 1.96 4.28 1.94
C LYS A 205 0.81 3.84 2.84
N ASP A 206 -0.15 3.07 2.30
CA ASP A 206 -1.26 2.52 3.09
C ASP A 206 -0.72 1.57 4.16
N VAL A 207 0.18 0.67 3.76
CA VAL A 207 0.82 -0.28 4.67
C VAL A 207 1.68 0.43 5.72
N GLN A 208 2.39 1.49 5.34
CA GLN A 208 3.16 2.31 6.28
C GLN A 208 2.25 2.97 7.33
N TRP A 209 1.13 3.51 6.90
CA TRP A 209 0.14 4.10 7.81
C TRP A 209 -0.50 3.06 8.73
N LEU A 210 -0.87 1.88 8.20
CA LEU A 210 -1.43 0.78 9.01
C LEU A 210 -0.43 0.34 10.09
N VAL A 211 0.84 0.19 9.76
CA VAL A 211 1.89 -0.16 10.72
C VAL A 211 2.10 0.96 11.75
N ALA A 212 2.08 2.24 11.32
CA ALA A 212 2.16 3.37 12.24
C ALA A 212 1.01 3.39 13.25
N MET A 213 -0.22 3.14 12.79
CA MET A 213 -1.40 3.03 13.63
C MET A 213 -1.30 1.87 14.63
N LEU A 214 -0.91 0.69 14.17
CA LEU A 214 -0.74 -0.48 15.03
C LEU A 214 0.36 -0.27 16.08
N PHE A 215 1.45 0.39 15.71
CA PHE A 215 2.51 0.75 16.63
C PHE A 215 2.03 1.78 17.67
N LYS A 216 1.31 2.83 17.25
CA LYS A 216 0.71 3.81 18.15
C LYS A 216 -0.32 3.18 19.10
N MET A 217 -1.11 2.21 18.62
CA MET A 217 -2.06 1.44 19.43
C MET A 217 -1.37 0.43 20.39
N GLY A 218 -0.04 0.31 20.36
CA GLY A 218 0.69 -0.66 21.15
C GLY A 218 0.42 -2.12 20.77
N ARG A 219 -0.07 -2.39 19.54
CA ARG A 219 -0.36 -3.74 19.06
C ARG A 219 0.85 -4.43 18.45
N VAL A 220 1.80 -3.65 17.92
CA VAL A 220 3.05 -4.15 17.33
C VAL A 220 4.25 -3.41 17.92
N SER A 221 5.40 -4.08 17.92
CA SER A 221 6.72 -3.52 18.22
C SER A 221 7.51 -3.33 16.94
N LEU A 222 8.34 -2.29 16.91
CA LEU A 222 9.24 -2.00 15.80
C LEU A 222 10.68 -2.16 16.26
N THR A 223 11.49 -2.84 15.46
CA THR A 223 12.93 -3.05 15.73
C THR A 223 13.75 -2.72 14.50
N TYR A 224 14.78 -1.90 14.69
CA TYR A 224 15.75 -1.57 13.65
C TYR A 224 17.16 -1.82 14.14
N ASN A 225 17.96 -2.60 13.39
CA ASN A 225 19.33 -2.99 13.77
C ASN A 225 19.45 -3.52 15.21
N SER A 226 18.51 -4.38 15.62
CA SER A 226 18.40 -4.95 16.97
C SER A 226 18.08 -3.94 18.09
N GLN A 227 17.74 -2.70 17.74
CA GLN A 227 17.26 -1.70 18.68
C GLN A 227 15.74 -1.60 18.59
N SER A 228 15.06 -1.76 19.72
CA SER A 228 13.62 -1.55 19.81
C SER A 228 13.30 -0.06 19.74
N LEU A 229 12.39 0.30 18.83
CA LEU A 229 11.89 1.66 18.71
C LEU A 229 10.71 1.85 19.68
N SER A 230 10.64 3.00 20.33
CA SER A 230 9.53 3.35 21.18
C SER A 230 9.23 4.84 21.12
N MET A 231 7.99 5.23 21.40
CA MET A 231 7.59 6.65 21.52
C MET A 231 8.23 7.35 22.72
N LEU A 232 8.89 6.61 23.62
CA LEU A 232 9.60 7.15 24.78
C LEU A 232 11.06 7.47 24.50
N SER A 233 11.69 6.72 23.57
CA SER A 233 13.13 6.85 23.26
C SER A 233 13.39 7.54 21.94
N ASN A 234 12.42 7.53 21.01
CA ASN A 234 12.56 8.11 19.68
C ASN A 234 11.68 9.35 19.52
N THR A 235 12.17 10.30 18.75
CA THR A 235 11.36 11.46 18.35
C THR A 235 10.31 11.04 17.30
N LYS A 236 9.23 11.80 17.21
CA LYS A 236 8.17 11.57 16.22
C LYS A 236 8.72 11.57 14.79
N ASP A 237 9.61 12.51 14.48
CA ASP A 237 10.23 12.62 13.16
C ASP A 237 11.14 11.43 12.82
N GLU A 238 11.83 10.87 13.81
CA GLU A 238 12.61 9.64 13.63
C GLU A 238 11.69 8.45 13.31
N LEU A 239 10.59 8.28 14.06
CA LEU A 239 9.63 7.19 13.81
C LEU A 239 9.02 7.30 12.40
N VAL A 240 8.64 8.51 11.97
CA VAL A 240 8.15 8.75 10.60
C VAL A 240 9.22 8.39 9.57
N ARG A 241 10.49 8.78 9.81
CA ARG A 241 11.61 8.42 8.91
C ARG A 241 11.79 6.92 8.78
N TYR A 242 11.77 6.17 9.88
CA TYR A 242 11.88 4.70 9.85
C TYR A 242 10.77 4.04 9.04
N LEU A 243 9.56 4.58 9.08
CA LEU A 243 8.41 4.04 8.35
C LEU A 243 8.38 4.44 6.88
N THR A 244 8.90 5.63 6.51
CA THR A 244 8.70 6.21 5.17
C THR A 244 9.91 6.16 4.26
N LYS A 245 11.14 6.18 4.81
CA LYS A 245 12.37 6.21 4.00
C LYS A 245 12.74 4.82 3.51
N ARG A 246 13.00 4.72 2.20
CA ARG A 246 13.32 3.47 1.50
C ARG A 246 14.48 2.69 2.13
N GLU A 247 15.47 3.38 2.67
CA GLU A 247 16.66 2.78 3.30
C GLU A 247 16.35 1.93 4.55
N PHE A 248 15.20 2.20 5.20
CA PHE A 248 14.80 1.49 6.43
C PHE A 248 13.80 0.37 6.19
N VAL A 249 12.99 0.44 5.11
CA VAL A 249 11.83 -0.42 4.85
C VAL A 249 12.19 -1.92 4.88
N GLU A 250 13.35 -2.30 4.33
CA GLU A 250 13.79 -3.71 4.32
C GLU A 250 14.27 -4.21 5.68
N LYS A 251 14.82 -3.32 6.50
CA LYS A 251 15.48 -3.64 7.78
C LYS A 251 14.60 -3.37 9.00
N LEU A 252 13.50 -2.64 8.82
CA LEU A 252 12.54 -2.39 9.88
C LEU A 252 11.71 -3.64 10.13
N LEU A 253 11.96 -4.30 11.25
CA LEU A 253 11.25 -5.50 11.69
C LEU A 253 10.03 -5.13 12.53
N ILE A 254 8.97 -5.90 12.35
CA ILE A 254 7.66 -5.68 12.97
C ILE A 254 7.23 -7.00 13.62
N ASP A 255 6.95 -6.97 14.91
CA ASP A 255 6.48 -8.11 15.67
C ASP A 255 5.22 -7.77 16.46
N ILE A 256 4.46 -8.79 16.85
CA ILE A 256 3.37 -8.59 17.79
C ILE A 256 3.97 -8.13 19.12
N ARG A 257 3.43 -7.06 19.68
CA ARG A 257 3.82 -6.60 20.99
C ARG A 257 3.17 -7.48 22.06
N GLU A 258 3.99 -8.14 22.84
CA GLU A 258 3.52 -8.81 24.04
C GLU A 258 3.13 -7.74 25.09
N ARG A 259 1.89 -7.77 25.53
CA ARG A 259 1.45 -6.91 26.64
C ARG A 259 2.01 -7.44 27.95
N ALA A 260 2.35 -6.51 28.83
CA ALA A 260 2.74 -6.88 30.18
C ALA A 260 1.59 -7.65 30.88
N THR A 261 1.94 -8.69 31.61
CA THR A 261 0.97 -9.44 32.40
C THR A 261 0.47 -8.61 33.59
N ASP A 262 -0.74 -8.89 34.08
CA ASP A 262 -1.30 -8.20 35.28
C ASP A 262 -0.35 -8.28 36.47
N GLY A 263 0.40 -9.39 36.60
CA GLY A 263 1.42 -9.56 37.64
C GLY A 263 2.57 -8.60 37.51
N GLN A 264 3.11 -8.42 36.26
CA GLN A 264 4.17 -7.47 35.99
C GLN A 264 3.71 -6.03 36.22
N ILE A 265 2.50 -5.69 35.75
CA ILE A 265 1.87 -4.38 35.99
C ILE A 265 1.78 -4.08 37.48
N ARG A 266 1.28 -5.02 38.30
CA ARG A 266 1.20 -4.85 39.76
C ARG A 266 2.56 -4.63 40.38
N SER A 267 3.57 -5.45 40.03
CA SER A 267 4.91 -5.31 40.58
C SER A 267 5.53 -3.93 40.28
N VAL A 268 5.36 -3.42 39.05
CA VAL A 268 5.87 -2.09 38.73
C VAL A 268 5.11 -0.98 39.45
N LYS A 269 3.80 -1.11 39.63
CA LYS A 269 2.98 -0.17 40.40
C LYS A 269 3.39 -0.17 41.89
N GLU A 270 3.68 -1.33 42.48
CA GLU A 270 4.20 -1.45 43.86
C GLU A 270 5.55 -0.72 43.99
N VAL A 271 6.49 -0.93 43.06
CA VAL A 271 7.76 -0.21 43.09
C VAL A 271 7.56 1.30 42.94
N LEU A 272 6.67 1.74 42.05
CA LEU A 272 6.35 3.17 41.88
C LEU A 272 5.80 3.77 43.19
N LYS A 273 4.93 3.04 43.89
CA LYS A 273 4.33 3.48 45.13
C LYS A 273 5.33 3.45 46.28
N ASP A 274 6.00 2.31 46.48
CA ASP A 274 6.80 2.09 47.68
C ASP A 274 8.17 2.77 47.63
N TYR A 275 8.79 2.82 46.43
CA TYR A 275 10.11 3.41 46.28
C TYR A 275 10.07 4.89 45.82
N PHE A 276 9.16 5.22 44.90
CA PHE A 276 9.08 6.58 44.37
C PHE A 276 7.96 7.42 45.03
N GLY A 277 7.09 6.82 45.88
CA GLY A 277 5.95 7.51 46.52
C GLY A 277 4.90 7.98 45.49
N PHE A 278 4.81 7.34 44.31
CA PHE A 278 3.94 7.74 43.22
C PHE A 278 2.98 6.63 42.82
N SER A 279 1.67 6.90 42.84
CA SER A 279 0.63 5.95 42.47
C SER A 279 0.11 6.23 41.07
N VAL A 280 0.04 5.18 40.22
CA VAL A 280 -0.53 5.22 38.86
C VAL A 280 -1.87 4.50 38.85
N SER A 281 -2.94 5.20 38.46
CA SER A 281 -4.31 4.64 38.38
C SER A 281 -4.55 3.85 37.07
N SER A 282 -3.80 4.10 36.02
CA SER A 282 -3.93 3.39 34.74
C SER A 282 -3.33 1.99 34.80
N ASP A 283 -3.94 1.04 34.05
CA ASP A 283 -3.40 -0.31 33.80
C ASP A 283 -2.71 -0.41 32.44
N ASP A 284 -2.58 0.73 31.74
CA ASP A 284 -1.85 0.83 30.47
C ASP A 284 -0.34 0.75 30.73
N ASP A 285 0.33 -0.25 30.14
CA ASP A 285 1.75 -0.52 30.32
C ASP A 285 2.65 0.62 29.82
N ASP A 286 2.25 1.38 28.79
CA ASP A 286 3.01 2.54 28.30
C ASP A 286 2.94 3.72 29.28
N ILE A 287 1.78 3.95 29.88
CA ILE A 287 1.59 5.00 30.90
C ILE A 287 2.41 4.65 32.15
N ILE A 288 2.36 3.40 32.58
CA ILE A 288 3.12 2.92 33.75
C ILE A 288 4.62 3.04 33.47
N MET A 289 5.10 2.58 32.31
CA MET A 289 6.50 2.64 31.94
C MET A 289 7.00 4.09 31.82
N ARG A 290 6.19 5.00 31.25
CA ARG A 290 6.51 6.42 31.20
C ARG A 290 6.64 7.03 32.59
N SER A 291 5.69 6.71 33.48
CA SER A 291 5.70 7.17 34.87
C SER A 291 6.94 6.67 35.60
N PHE A 292 7.28 5.38 35.42
CA PHE A 292 8.48 4.79 36.00
C PHE A 292 9.76 5.46 35.51
N LYS A 293 9.90 5.65 34.19
CA LYS A 293 11.06 6.33 33.58
C LYS A 293 11.22 7.74 34.13
N ASN A 294 10.14 8.53 34.20
CA ASN A 294 10.18 9.90 34.69
C ASN A 294 10.60 9.93 36.16
N LYS A 295 10.01 9.07 37.01
CA LYS A 295 10.37 9.02 38.42
C LYS A 295 11.79 8.50 38.69
N ALA A 296 12.26 7.55 37.88
CA ALA A 296 13.64 7.10 37.93
C ALA A 296 14.61 8.22 37.53
N GLN A 297 14.27 9.00 36.49
CA GLN A 297 15.08 10.16 36.07
C GLN A 297 15.11 11.23 37.15
N ASP A 298 13.95 11.62 37.73
CA ASP A 298 13.88 12.57 38.83
C ASP A 298 14.81 12.15 40.00
N LYS A 299 14.84 10.84 40.32
CA LYS A 299 15.73 10.30 41.39
C LYS A 299 17.20 10.37 41.01
N LEU A 300 17.55 10.03 39.75
CA LEU A 300 18.92 10.13 39.24
C LEU A 300 19.44 11.58 39.29
N ASP A 301 18.59 12.53 38.92
CA ASP A 301 18.92 13.95 38.98
C ASP A 301 19.16 14.40 40.42
N THR A 302 18.28 14.00 41.37
CA THR A 302 18.48 14.22 42.81
C THR A 302 19.78 13.63 43.32
N PHE A 303 20.13 12.40 42.93
CA PHE A 303 21.44 11.81 43.27
C PHE A 303 22.60 12.58 42.65
N GLY A 304 22.42 13.09 41.43
CA GLY A 304 23.41 13.97 40.79
C GLY A 304 23.69 15.24 41.61
N GLU A 305 22.63 15.91 42.07
CA GLU A 305 22.73 17.12 42.90
C GLU A 305 23.43 16.80 44.23
N ILE A 306 23.04 15.77 44.94
CA ILE A 306 23.66 15.32 46.20
C ILE A 306 25.15 15.00 45.96
N MET A 307 25.52 14.39 44.85
CA MET A 307 26.91 14.07 44.53
C MET A 307 27.74 15.33 44.29
N ILE A 308 27.15 16.45 43.86
CA ILE A 308 27.84 17.74 43.76
C ILE A 308 28.15 18.27 45.16
N GLU A 309 27.24 18.14 46.16
CA GLU A 309 27.50 18.51 47.55
C GLU A 309 28.66 17.71 48.14
N TYR A 310 28.80 16.41 47.84
CA TYR A 310 29.97 15.60 48.26
C TYR A 310 31.31 16.04 47.62
N ARG A 311 31.25 16.73 46.46
CA ARG A 311 32.47 17.35 45.88
C ARG A 311 32.86 18.59 46.61
N VAL A 312 31.89 19.37 47.05
CA VAL A 312 32.15 20.59 47.84
C VAL A 312 32.53 20.28 49.28
N ASN A 313 31.91 19.25 49.86
CA ASN A 313 32.11 18.84 51.27
C ASN A 313 32.40 17.32 51.37
N PRO A 314 33.67 16.92 51.16
CA PRO A 314 34.06 15.49 51.11
C PRO A 314 33.86 14.75 52.43
N LYS A 315 33.64 15.46 53.56
CA LYS A 315 33.49 14.87 54.90
C LYS A 315 32.03 14.49 55.23
N LEU A 316 31.07 14.71 54.32
CA LEU A 316 29.71 14.29 54.52
C LEU A 316 29.62 12.74 54.66
N PRO A 317 28.76 12.23 55.57
CA PRO A 317 28.61 10.79 55.81
C PRO A 317 27.95 10.08 54.61
N CYS A 318 28.14 8.77 54.54
CA CYS A 318 27.47 7.88 53.51
C CYS A 318 27.85 8.09 52.06
N LYS A 319 28.99 8.73 51.71
CA LYS A 319 29.43 8.96 50.33
C LYS A 319 29.53 7.66 49.51
N SER A 320 30.12 6.60 50.09
CA SER A 320 30.26 5.30 49.42
C SER A 320 28.91 4.63 49.09
N LEU A 321 27.91 4.84 49.93
CA LEU A 321 26.57 4.31 49.73
C LEU A 321 25.86 5.05 48.58
N MET A 322 26.05 6.36 48.49
CA MET A 322 25.51 7.17 47.38
C MET A 322 26.21 6.87 46.04
N GLU A 323 27.52 6.59 46.05
CA GLU A 323 28.25 6.14 44.88
C GLU A 323 27.79 4.77 44.37
N GLN A 324 27.39 3.87 45.28
CA GLN A 324 26.80 2.58 44.91
C GLN A 324 25.37 2.71 44.38
N ALA A 325 24.55 3.59 44.97
CA ALA A 325 23.18 3.85 44.53
C ALA A 325 23.10 4.48 43.13
N LYS A 326 24.16 5.13 42.65
CA LYS A 326 24.22 5.74 41.33
C LYS A 326 24.63 4.73 40.22
N LYS A 327 25.21 3.59 40.56
CA LYS A 327 25.55 2.52 39.61
C LYS A 327 24.35 1.69 39.24
#